data_7cf6272f865fc0a0a175b9ad198249af
#
_entry.id   7cf6272f865fc0a0a175b9ad198249af
#
_cell.length_a   1.000
_cell.length_b   1.000
_cell.length_c   1.000
_cell.angle_alpha   90.00
_cell.angle_beta   90.00
_cell.angle_gamma   90.00
#
_symmetry.space_group_name_H-M   'P 1'
#
loop_
_entity.id
_entity.type
_entity.pdbx_description
1 polymer ?
#
loop_
_entity_poly.entity_id
_entity_poly.type
_entity_poly.pdbx_seq_one_letter_code
_entity_poly.pdbx_strand_id
1 'polypeptide(L)'
;RWGLQFLAQCNDAAFERNVAQLVALGSYSHAALKDVVRETGIEYQRLERGIAHFYVDQKSFEGAAAAADLMAGFGVKRRVVSREELLRIEPALAAYGERIVGGTFTETDE
;
A
#
# COMPACT_ATOMS: atom_id res chain seq x y z
N ARG A 1 2.99 -32.41 -5.16
CA ARG A 1 3.42 -32.02 -3.79
C ARG A 1 3.34 -30.52 -3.56
N TRP A 2 3.91 -29.67 -4.42
CA TRP A 2 3.83 -28.21 -4.31
C TRP A 2 2.39 -27.68 -4.36
N GLY A 3 1.57 -28.16 -5.30
CA GLY A 3 0.17 -27.72 -5.44
C GLY A 3 -0.66 -27.98 -4.19
N LEU A 4 -0.46 -29.10 -3.51
CA LEU A 4 -1.14 -29.40 -2.26
C LEU A 4 -0.68 -28.47 -1.12
N GLN A 5 0.60 -28.14 -1.07
CA GLN A 5 1.15 -27.19 -0.12
C GLN A 5 0.58 -25.77 -0.36
N PHE A 6 0.46 -25.37 -1.63
CA PHE A 6 -0.17 -24.10 -2.00
C PHE A 6 -1.63 -24.05 -1.55
N LEU A 7 -2.42 -25.07 -1.87
CA LEU A 7 -3.83 -25.15 -1.48
C LEU A 7 -4.02 -25.12 0.05
N ALA A 8 -3.10 -25.73 0.79
CA ALA A 8 -3.13 -25.71 2.25
C ALA A 8 -2.91 -24.30 2.84
N GLN A 9 -2.34 -23.37 2.07
CA GLN A 9 -2.18 -21.96 2.47
C GLN A 9 -3.32 -21.04 2.01
N CYS A 10 -4.27 -21.56 1.23
CA CYS A 10 -5.43 -20.79 0.75
C CYS A 10 -6.55 -20.73 1.80
N ASN A 11 -6.27 -20.10 2.93
CA ASN A 11 -7.23 -19.84 4.00
C ASN A 11 -6.89 -18.54 4.74
N ASP A 12 -7.89 -17.97 5.42
CA ASP A 12 -7.77 -16.64 6.04
C ASP A 12 -6.67 -16.59 7.11
N ALA A 13 -6.54 -17.62 7.94
CA ALA A 13 -5.51 -17.65 8.99
C ALA A 13 -4.09 -17.71 8.43
N ALA A 14 -3.87 -18.46 7.33
CA ALA A 14 -2.61 -18.47 6.64
C ALA A 14 -2.34 -17.13 5.93
N PHE A 15 -3.36 -16.54 5.33
CA PHE A 15 -3.29 -15.23 4.68
C PHE A 15 -2.86 -14.14 5.69
N GLU A 16 -3.55 -14.01 6.81
CA GLU A 16 -3.21 -13.01 7.84
C GLU A 16 -1.79 -13.19 8.38
N ARG A 17 -1.40 -14.43 8.68
CA ARG A 17 -0.03 -14.74 9.14
C ARG A 17 1.01 -14.36 8.10
N ASN A 18 0.78 -14.68 6.83
CA ASN A 18 1.70 -14.38 5.73
C ASN A 18 1.77 -12.87 5.48
N VAL A 19 0.66 -12.16 5.54
CA VAL A 19 0.62 -10.68 5.44
C VAL A 19 1.44 -10.06 6.58
N ALA A 20 1.24 -10.52 7.82
CA ALA A 20 1.99 -10.02 8.96
C ALA A 20 3.51 -10.17 8.77
N GLN A 21 3.97 -11.33 8.28
CA GLN A 21 5.38 -11.57 8.00
C GLN A 21 5.93 -10.70 6.86
N LEU A 22 5.16 -10.54 5.78
CA LEU A 22 5.54 -9.68 4.65
C LEU A 22 5.62 -8.21 5.06
N VAL A 23 4.68 -7.73 5.86
CA VAL A 23 4.69 -6.36 6.37
C VAL A 23 5.88 -6.13 7.28
N ALA A 24 6.19 -7.08 8.18
CA ALA A 24 7.35 -6.99 9.06
C ALA A 24 8.66 -6.94 8.27
N LEU A 25 8.82 -7.81 7.26
CA LEU A 25 9.98 -7.82 6.39
C LEU A 25 10.09 -6.54 5.56
N GLY A 26 8.99 -6.09 4.97
CA GLY A 26 8.94 -4.87 4.17
C GLY A 26 9.29 -3.63 4.99
N SER A 27 8.74 -3.50 6.19
CA SER A 27 9.03 -2.38 7.09
C SER A 27 10.49 -2.36 7.54
N TYR A 28 11.05 -3.53 7.84
CA TYR A 28 12.47 -3.66 8.16
C TYR A 28 13.35 -3.28 6.97
N SER A 29 13.03 -3.80 5.78
CA SER A 29 13.78 -3.53 4.55
C SER A 29 13.77 -2.03 4.21
N HIS A 30 12.62 -1.38 4.35
CA HIS A 30 12.47 0.07 4.10
C HIS A 30 13.32 0.89 5.08
N ALA A 31 13.31 0.56 6.37
CA ALA A 31 14.15 1.21 7.36
C ALA A 31 15.64 0.99 7.08
N ALA A 32 16.04 -0.23 6.76
CA ALA A 32 17.41 -0.57 6.42
C ALA A 32 17.91 0.17 5.17
N LEU A 33 17.06 0.31 4.15
CA LEU A 33 17.39 1.09 2.95
C LEU A 33 17.65 2.57 3.30
N LYS A 34 16.83 3.17 4.15
CA LYS A 34 17.04 4.56 4.61
C LYS A 34 18.36 4.71 5.36
N ASP A 35 18.74 3.73 6.16
CA ASP A 35 20.03 3.73 6.86
C ASP A 35 21.20 3.65 5.87
N VAL A 36 21.15 2.74 4.89
CA VAL A 36 22.15 2.62 3.84
C VAL A 36 22.30 3.92 3.05
N VAL A 37 21.20 4.56 2.67
CA VAL A 37 21.22 5.85 1.95
C VAL A 37 21.87 6.94 2.81
N ARG A 38 21.58 6.97 4.10
CA ARG A 38 22.16 7.93 5.02
C ARG A 38 23.67 7.73 5.20
N GLU A 39 24.11 6.48 5.30
CA GLU A 39 25.53 6.14 5.51
C GLU A 39 26.37 6.34 4.25
N THR A 40 25.82 6.02 3.09
CA THR A 40 26.56 6.05 1.81
C THR A 40 26.41 7.35 1.04
N GLY A 41 25.35 8.13 1.30
CA GLY A 41 25.03 9.35 0.55
C GLY A 41 24.67 9.11 -0.90
N ILE A 42 24.27 7.87 -1.28
CA ILE A 42 23.89 7.56 -2.66
C ILE A 42 22.68 8.36 -3.08
N GLU A 43 22.69 8.87 -4.29
CA GLU A 43 21.54 9.53 -4.91
C GLU A 43 20.98 8.63 -6.01
N TYR A 44 19.66 8.39 -5.92
CA TYR A 44 18.90 7.69 -6.93
C TYR A 44 17.53 8.32 -6.97
N GLN A 45 17.04 8.77 -7.98
CA GLN A 45 15.75 9.47 -8.26
C GLN A 45 14.62 9.21 -7.23
N ARG A 46 14.95 9.20 -5.95
CA ARG A 46 14.05 8.92 -4.83
C ARG A 46 13.15 10.10 -4.55
N LEU A 47 11.86 9.86 -4.42
CA LEU A 47 10.86 10.84 -4.03
C LEU A 47 10.07 10.34 -2.83
N GLU A 48 10.30 10.91 -1.67
CA GLU A 48 9.55 10.61 -0.42
C GLU A 48 8.28 11.47 -0.36
N ARG A 49 7.31 11.20 -1.21
CA ARG A 49 6.04 11.95 -1.31
C ARG A 49 4.81 11.10 -1.03
N GLY A 50 5.02 9.85 -0.66
CA GLY A 50 3.95 8.87 -0.51
C GLY A 50 3.44 8.34 -1.85
N ILE A 51 2.59 7.32 -1.74
CA ILE A 51 1.97 6.67 -2.90
C ILE A 51 0.46 6.77 -2.79
N ALA A 52 -0.17 7.30 -3.84
CA ALA A 52 -1.61 7.35 -3.98
C ALA A 52 -2.08 6.27 -4.95
N HIS A 53 -3.05 5.46 -4.52
CA HIS A 53 -3.77 4.53 -5.38
C HIS A 53 -5.16 5.07 -5.63
N PHE A 54 -5.67 4.98 -6.85
CA PHE A 54 -7.02 5.37 -7.18
C PHE A 54 -7.83 4.18 -7.73
N TYR A 55 -9.13 4.23 -7.55
CA TYR A 55 -10.06 3.18 -7.95
C TYR A 55 -11.20 3.77 -8.76
N VAL A 56 -11.58 3.09 -9.82
CA VAL A 56 -12.68 3.47 -10.73
C VAL A 56 -13.89 2.56 -10.59
N ASP A 57 -13.77 1.53 -9.77
CA ASP A 57 -14.81 0.54 -9.48
C ASP A 57 -15.09 0.50 -7.98
N GLN A 58 -16.37 0.58 -7.61
CA GLN A 58 -16.82 0.63 -6.22
C GLN A 58 -16.41 -0.63 -5.44
N LYS A 59 -16.54 -1.79 -6.03
CA LYS A 59 -16.18 -3.07 -5.38
C LYS A 59 -14.69 -3.14 -5.07
N SER A 60 -13.85 -2.71 -6.01
CA SER A 60 -12.39 -2.66 -5.83
C SER A 60 -12.01 -1.65 -4.75
N PHE A 61 -12.70 -0.52 -4.68
CA PHE A 61 -12.48 0.50 -3.64
C PHE A 61 -12.84 -0.03 -2.25
N GLU A 62 -13.98 -0.70 -2.10
CA GLU A 62 -14.38 -1.33 -0.83
C GLU A 62 -13.39 -2.42 -0.38
N GLY A 63 -12.91 -3.22 -1.34
CA GLY A 63 -11.85 -4.21 -1.08
C GLY A 63 -10.54 -3.57 -0.63
N ALA A 64 -10.18 -2.44 -1.22
CA ALA A 64 -8.99 -1.67 -0.82
C ALA A 64 -9.15 -1.05 0.58
N ALA A 65 -10.34 -0.59 0.95
CA ALA A 65 -10.63 -0.07 2.28
C ALA A 65 -10.48 -1.18 3.34
N ALA A 66 -11.03 -2.36 3.08
CA ALA A 66 -10.89 -3.52 3.98
C ALA A 66 -9.41 -3.95 4.11
N ALA A 67 -8.66 -3.94 3.01
CA ALA A 67 -7.22 -4.24 3.03
C ALA A 67 -6.43 -3.19 3.82
N ALA A 68 -6.78 -1.91 3.71
CA ALA A 68 -6.16 -0.83 4.47
C ALA A 68 -6.38 -1.02 5.98
N ASP A 69 -7.58 -1.42 6.39
CA ASP A 69 -7.90 -1.70 7.79
C ASP A 69 -7.09 -2.90 8.32
N LEU A 70 -6.97 -3.97 7.54
CA LEU A 70 -6.13 -5.11 7.89
C LEU A 70 -4.66 -4.71 8.06
N MET A 71 -4.12 -3.94 7.13
CA MET A 71 -2.73 -3.49 7.17
C MET A 71 -2.46 -2.51 8.30
N ALA A 72 -3.45 -1.71 8.70
CA ALA A 72 -3.35 -0.81 9.86
C ALA A 72 -3.08 -1.60 11.15
N GLY A 73 -3.65 -2.80 11.28
CA GLY A 73 -3.38 -3.73 12.38
C GLY A 73 -1.92 -4.18 12.45
N PHE A 74 -1.17 -4.11 11.36
CA PHE A 74 0.27 -4.43 11.28
C PHE A 74 1.17 -3.19 11.26
N GLY A 75 0.63 -2.00 11.49
CA GLY A 75 1.39 -0.76 11.59
C GLY A 75 1.62 -0.02 10.27
N VAL A 76 1.00 -0.44 9.18
CA VAL A 76 1.04 0.28 7.89
C VAL A 76 0.01 1.41 7.90
N LYS A 77 0.47 2.64 7.73
CA LYS A 77 -0.37 3.84 7.75
C LYS A 77 -0.93 4.14 6.35
N ARG A 78 -1.77 3.26 5.85
CA ARG A 78 -2.52 3.49 4.62
C ARG A 78 -3.91 3.99 4.96
N ARG A 79 -4.24 5.21 4.53
CA ARG A 79 -5.56 5.79 4.77
C ARG A 79 -6.43 5.76 3.51
N VAL A 80 -7.72 5.57 3.71
CA VAL A 80 -8.72 5.70 2.66
C VAL A 80 -8.99 7.18 2.44
N VAL A 81 -8.99 7.62 1.19
CA VAL A 81 -9.22 9.01 0.81
C VAL A 81 -10.40 9.14 -0.15
N SER A 82 -11.14 10.22 -0.03
CA SER A 82 -12.22 10.55 -0.96
C SER A 82 -11.65 10.97 -2.32
N ARG A 83 -12.51 10.98 -3.34
CA ARG A 83 -12.15 11.49 -4.67
C ARG A 83 -11.61 12.91 -4.60
N GLU A 84 -12.28 13.79 -3.86
CA GLU A 84 -11.91 15.20 -3.73
C GLU A 84 -10.55 15.37 -3.07
N GLU A 85 -10.26 14.57 -2.06
CA GLU A 85 -8.97 14.58 -1.37
C GLU A 85 -7.87 14.03 -2.28
N LEU A 86 -8.15 12.95 -3.01
CA LEU A 86 -7.22 12.35 -3.96
C LEU A 86 -6.81 13.34 -5.06
N LEU A 87 -7.77 14.11 -5.61
CA LEU A 87 -7.50 15.13 -6.62
C LEU A 87 -6.71 16.31 -6.08
N ARG A 88 -6.77 16.57 -4.78
CA ARG A 88 -5.90 17.55 -4.12
C ARG A 88 -4.48 17.05 -3.93
N ILE A 89 -4.31 15.76 -3.63
CA ILE A 89 -3.00 15.11 -3.49
C ILE A 89 -2.31 15.03 -4.85
N GLU A 90 -3.04 14.61 -5.89
CA GLU A 90 -2.52 14.44 -7.25
C GLU A 90 -3.44 15.12 -8.27
N PRO A 91 -3.19 16.40 -8.58
CA PRO A 91 -4.03 17.17 -9.52
C PRO A 91 -4.03 16.61 -10.96
N ALA A 92 -3.01 15.85 -11.35
CA ALA A 92 -2.94 15.22 -12.67
C ALA A 92 -4.10 14.23 -12.91
N LEU A 93 -4.70 13.70 -11.84
CA LEU A 93 -5.87 12.82 -11.93
C LEU A 93 -7.17 13.55 -12.27
N ALA A 94 -7.18 14.87 -12.34
CA ALA A 94 -8.39 15.65 -12.63
C ALA A 94 -9.03 15.29 -13.98
N ALA A 95 -8.24 14.89 -14.98
CA ALA A 95 -8.72 14.43 -16.27
C ALA A 95 -9.59 13.16 -16.17
N TYR A 96 -9.43 12.37 -15.13
CA TYR A 96 -10.19 11.15 -14.84
C TYR A 96 -11.15 11.30 -13.66
N GLY A 97 -11.26 12.50 -13.11
CA GLY A 97 -11.94 12.77 -11.84
C GLY A 97 -13.37 12.22 -11.74
N GLU A 98 -14.15 12.29 -12.82
CA GLU A 98 -15.53 11.76 -12.87
C GLU A 98 -15.60 10.24 -12.76
N ARG A 99 -14.54 9.54 -13.19
CA ARG A 99 -14.45 8.07 -13.15
C ARG A 99 -13.92 7.53 -11.82
N ILE A 100 -13.26 8.36 -11.04
CA ILE A 100 -12.63 7.95 -9.79
C ILE A 100 -13.69 7.88 -8.70
N VAL A 101 -13.79 6.72 -8.05
CA VAL A 101 -14.67 6.48 -6.89
C VAL A 101 -14.01 6.95 -5.59
N GLY A 102 -12.72 6.73 -5.45
CA GLY A 102 -11.92 7.08 -4.30
C GLY A 102 -10.54 6.46 -4.41
N GLY A 103 -9.77 6.51 -3.34
CA GLY A 103 -8.43 5.96 -3.34
C GLY A 103 -7.89 5.64 -1.95
N THR A 104 -6.64 5.26 -1.92
CA THR A 104 -5.86 5.10 -0.70
C THR A 104 -4.55 5.87 -0.83
N PHE A 105 -4.06 6.38 0.28
CA PHE A 105 -2.80 7.11 0.33
C PHE A 105 -1.92 6.61 1.46
N THR A 106 -0.65 6.35 1.16
CA THR A 106 0.36 5.93 2.13
C THR A 106 1.48 6.96 2.13
N GLU A 107 1.57 7.78 3.17
CA GLU A 107 2.52 8.89 3.25
C GLU A 107 3.98 8.44 3.36
N THR A 108 4.20 7.26 3.94
CA THR A 108 5.53 6.73 4.22
C THR A 108 6.15 5.93 3.07
N ASP A 109 5.38 5.63 2.03
CA ASP A 109 5.87 4.93 0.85
C ASP A 109 6.62 5.88 -0.11
N GLU A 110 7.55 5.30 -0.86
CA GLU A 110 8.41 6.00 -1.80
C GLU A 110 8.73 5.14 -3.04
#